data_35ab8c99b952540fef671ffcce024846
#
_entry.id   35ab8c99b952540fef671ffcce024846
#
_cell.length_a   1.000
_cell.length_b   1.000
_cell.length_c   1.000
_cell.angle_alpha   90.00
_cell.angle_beta   90.00
_cell.angle_gamma   90.00
#
_symmetry.space_group_name_H-M   'P 1'
#
loop_
_entity.id
_entity.type
_entity.pdbx_description
1 polymer ?
#
loop_
_entity_poly.entity_id
_entity_poly.type
_entity_poly.pdbx_seq_one_letter_code
_entity_poly.pdbx_strand_id
1 'polypeptide(L)'
;MCGAKKGGPSLEGIDIDKEAVIQGVVTTHGEPVSTAYVRLLDRTGEFTAEVPVSATGQFRFFAGPGEWTLRTLAPRAATVDRSVVAAIGSVADIEIDLADVAVSA
;
A
#
# COMPACT_ATOMS: atom_id res chain seq x y z
N MET A 1 14.30 17.89 -4.13
CA MET A 1 14.07 17.43 -4.32
C MET A 1 13.36 17.03 -4.66
N CYS A 2 13.26 16.85 -4.95
CA CYS A 2 12.59 16.49 -5.25
C CYS A 2 12.11 15.70 -5.19
N GLY A 3 11.95 15.55 -5.10
CA GLY A 3 11.75 14.44 -4.77
C GLY A 3 10.53 13.87 -5.01
N ALA A 4 10.21 13.96 -5.88
CA ALA A 4 9.09 13.51 -6.17
C ALA A 4 9.04 12.11 -6.07
N LYS A 5 8.58 11.53 -5.31
CA LYS A 5 8.52 10.28 -5.29
C LYS A 5 7.43 9.81 -6.01
N LYS A 6 7.53 9.08 -6.86
CA LYS A 6 6.56 8.62 -7.57
C LYS A 6 5.72 7.71 -6.84
N GLY A 7 4.55 7.79 -6.78
CA GLY A 7 3.69 6.81 -6.25
C GLY A 7 3.49 6.73 -4.78
N GLY A 8 4.05 7.56 -4.05
CA GLY A 8 3.92 7.45 -2.63
C GLY A 8 3.77 8.74 -1.91
N PRO A 9 3.32 8.71 -0.67
CA PRO A 9 3.23 9.93 0.13
C PRO A 9 4.63 10.42 0.49
N SER A 10 4.69 11.68 0.89
CA SER A 10 5.94 12.27 1.32
C SER A 10 6.50 11.56 2.53
N LEU A 11 7.79 11.46 2.63
CA LEU A 11 8.45 10.86 3.77
C LEU A 11 8.90 11.87 4.80
N GLU A 12 8.51 13.14 4.62
CA GLU A 12 8.88 14.13 5.56
C GLU A 12 8.39 13.78 6.94
N GLY A 13 9.14 13.96 7.96
CA GLY A 13 8.75 13.67 9.32
C GLY A 13 8.85 12.22 9.73
N ILE A 14 9.29 11.34 8.85
CA ILE A 14 9.40 9.94 9.16
C ILE A 14 10.85 9.58 9.40
N ASP A 15 11.11 8.91 10.50
CA ASP A 15 12.46 8.49 10.80
C ASP A 15 12.64 7.10 10.25
N ILE A 16 13.05 6.99 9.00
CA ILE A 16 13.15 5.69 8.37
C ILE A 16 14.26 4.85 8.92
N ASP A 17 15.14 5.42 9.73
CA ASP A 17 16.17 4.59 10.35
C ASP A 17 15.60 3.77 11.49
N LYS A 18 14.44 4.12 11.99
CA LYS A 18 13.85 3.43 13.11
C LYS A 18 12.54 2.77 12.81
N GLU A 19 12.02 2.97 11.62
CA GLU A 19 10.70 2.48 11.30
C GLU A 19 10.69 1.64 10.04
N ALA A 20 9.76 0.73 9.95
CA ALA A 20 9.51 0.02 8.71
C ALA A 20 8.24 0.62 8.13
N VAL A 21 8.31 1.06 6.89
CA VAL A 21 7.22 1.75 6.24
C VAL A 21 6.76 0.97 5.02
N ILE A 22 5.45 0.81 4.88
CA ILE A 22 4.85 0.25 3.68
C ILE A 22 3.95 1.33 3.14
N GLN A 23 4.16 1.72 1.91
CA GLN A 23 3.34 2.78 1.34
C GLN A 23 3.17 2.56 -0.15
N GLY A 24 2.25 3.28 -0.75
CA GLY A 24 2.06 3.17 -2.16
C GLY A 24 0.87 3.92 -2.67
N VAL A 25 0.43 3.53 -3.85
CA VAL A 25 -0.70 4.15 -4.49
C VAL A 25 -1.57 3.08 -5.11
N VAL A 26 -2.87 3.28 -5.05
CA VAL A 26 -3.84 2.38 -5.66
C VAL A 26 -4.32 3.04 -6.94
N THR A 27 -4.22 2.32 -8.06
CA THR A 27 -4.61 2.86 -9.35
C THR A 27 -5.52 1.87 -10.08
N THR A 28 -6.14 2.34 -11.15
CA THR A 28 -6.80 1.45 -12.08
C THR A 28 -6.54 2.04 -13.45
N HIS A 29 -5.94 1.25 -14.34
CA HIS A 29 -5.54 1.71 -15.66
C HIS A 29 -4.70 2.99 -15.58
N GLY A 30 -3.84 3.06 -14.56
CA GLY A 30 -2.93 4.20 -14.41
C GLY A 30 -3.52 5.41 -13.71
N GLU A 31 -4.81 5.39 -13.38
CA GLU A 31 -5.44 6.53 -12.74
C GLU A 31 -5.60 6.28 -11.25
N PRO A 32 -5.36 7.27 -10.39
CA PRO A 32 -5.50 7.05 -8.96
C PRO A 32 -6.93 6.72 -8.57
N VAL A 33 -7.08 5.84 -7.60
CA VAL A 33 -8.38 5.46 -7.09
C VAL A 33 -8.54 6.08 -5.72
N SER A 34 -9.57 6.89 -5.52
CA SER A 34 -9.75 7.58 -4.23
C SER A 34 -10.78 6.93 -3.33
N THR A 35 -11.38 5.83 -3.77
CA THR A 35 -12.44 5.20 -3.00
C THR A 35 -12.03 3.86 -2.42
N ALA A 36 -10.76 3.55 -2.43
CA ALA A 36 -10.28 2.26 -1.96
C ALA A 36 -9.88 2.29 -0.50
N TYR A 37 -9.82 1.11 0.08
CA TYR A 37 -9.28 0.91 1.41
C TYR A 37 -8.19 -0.14 1.29
N VAL A 38 -7.15 -0.03 2.07
CA VAL A 38 -6.07 -1.00 2.08
C VAL A 38 -6.00 -1.60 3.47
N ARG A 39 -6.05 -2.91 3.55
CA ARG A 39 -5.92 -3.63 4.81
C ARG A 39 -4.55 -4.23 4.92
N LEU A 40 -3.98 -4.17 6.11
CA LEU A 40 -2.70 -4.77 6.39
C LEU A 40 -2.97 -6.07 7.14
N LEU A 41 -2.57 -7.19 6.55
CA LEU A 41 -2.76 -8.51 7.16
C LEU A 41 -1.40 -9.08 7.49
N ASP A 42 -1.28 -9.74 8.65
CA ASP A 42 0.00 -10.29 9.03
C ASP A 42 0.22 -11.60 8.26
N ARG A 43 1.37 -12.26 8.52
CA ARG A 43 1.69 -13.40 7.69
C ARG A 43 0.77 -14.58 7.93
N THR A 44 -0.06 -14.55 8.95
CA THR A 44 -1.05 -15.59 9.14
C THR A 44 -2.38 -15.22 8.52
N GLY A 45 -2.47 -14.04 7.92
CA GLY A 45 -3.68 -13.57 7.29
C GLY A 45 -4.61 -12.82 8.23
N GLU A 46 -4.15 -12.53 9.44
CA GLU A 46 -5.00 -11.85 10.40
C GLU A 46 -5.00 -10.35 10.17
N PHE A 47 -6.14 -9.75 10.37
CA PHE A 47 -6.29 -8.30 10.21
C PHE A 47 -5.46 -7.56 11.24
N THR A 48 -4.73 -6.57 10.80
CA THR A 48 -3.92 -5.73 11.68
C THR A 48 -4.39 -4.28 11.63
N ALA A 49 -4.60 -3.75 10.45
CA ALA A 49 -4.96 -2.35 10.31
C ALA A 49 -5.63 -2.11 8.96
N GLU A 50 -6.30 -0.99 8.83
CA GLU A 50 -6.93 -0.63 7.57
C GLU A 50 -6.90 0.89 7.45
N VAL A 51 -6.59 1.40 6.27
CA VAL A 51 -6.63 2.84 6.03
C VAL A 51 -7.35 3.12 4.73
N PRO A 52 -8.07 4.22 4.64
CA PRO A 52 -8.59 4.65 3.36
C PRO A 52 -7.47 5.30 2.58
N VAL A 53 -7.52 5.21 1.27
CA VAL A 53 -6.51 5.91 0.47
C VAL A 53 -6.85 7.39 0.42
N SER A 54 -5.87 8.20 0.09
CA SER A 54 -6.08 9.63 -0.06
C SER A 54 -6.80 9.94 -1.36
N ALA A 55 -7.08 11.20 -1.60
CA ALA A 55 -7.71 11.63 -2.84
C ALA A 55 -6.87 11.27 -4.06
N THR A 56 -5.58 11.09 -3.88
CA THR A 56 -4.70 10.68 -4.97
C THR A 56 -4.32 9.20 -4.88
N GLY A 57 -5.08 8.43 -4.13
CA GLY A 57 -4.90 6.98 -4.08
C GLY A 57 -3.77 6.50 -3.20
N GLN A 58 -3.21 7.36 -2.36
CA GLN A 58 -2.01 7.02 -1.61
C GLN A 58 -2.34 6.44 -0.25
N PHE A 59 -1.49 5.54 0.23
CA PHE A 59 -1.65 4.93 1.55
C PHE A 59 -0.29 4.73 2.18
N ARG A 60 -0.27 4.58 3.50
CA ARG A 60 0.95 4.30 4.24
C ARG A 60 0.64 3.57 5.52
N PHE A 61 1.47 2.58 5.83
CA PHE A 61 1.42 1.89 7.11
C PHE A 61 2.80 1.92 7.76
N PHE A 62 2.82 1.97 9.09
CA PHE A 62 4.03 1.75 9.84
C PHE A 62 3.88 0.36 10.43
N ALA A 63 4.69 -0.57 10.02
CA ALA A 63 4.51 -1.97 10.37
C ALA A 63 5.78 -2.51 11.03
N GLY A 64 5.65 -3.58 11.76
CA GLY A 64 6.84 -4.25 12.25
C GLY A 64 7.55 -4.94 11.10
N PRO A 65 8.81 -5.29 11.27
CA PRO A 65 9.53 -5.97 10.20
C PRO A 65 8.94 -7.36 9.96
N GLY A 66 8.93 -7.79 8.74
CA GLY A 66 8.43 -9.12 8.39
C GLY A 66 7.55 -9.08 7.16
N GLU A 67 6.85 -10.18 6.96
CA GLU A 67 6.01 -10.36 5.80
C GLU A 67 4.59 -9.94 6.08
N TRP A 68 4.01 -9.23 5.13
CA TRP A 68 2.66 -8.72 5.27
C TRP A 68 1.92 -8.90 3.96
N THR A 69 0.60 -8.86 4.02
CA THR A 69 -0.24 -8.85 2.83
C THR A 69 -1.05 -7.56 2.84
N LEU A 70 -1.09 -6.89 1.71
CA LEU A 70 -1.94 -5.73 1.54
C LEU A 70 -3.15 -6.18 0.76
N ARG A 71 -4.33 -6.04 1.35
CA ARG A 71 -5.58 -6.40 0.70
C ARG A 71 -6.32 -5.12 0.35
N THR A 72 -6.51 -4.87 -0.92
CA THR A 72 -7.12 -3.64 -1.39
C THR A 72 -8.55 -3.90 -1.77
N LEU A 73 -9.47 -3.09 -1.23
CA LEU A 73 -10.88 -3.21 -1.50
C LEU A 73 -11.37 -1.92 -2.10
N ALA A 74 -12.14 -1.99 -3.14
CA ALA A 74 -12.73 -0.81 -3.76
C ALA A 74 -14.10 -1.19 -4.32
N PRO A 75 -15.01 -0.22 -4.44
CA PRO A 75 -16.33 -0.52 -4.97
C PRO A 75 -16.22 -0.99 -6.42
N ARG A 76 -16.99 -2.00 -6.76
CA ARG A 76 -17.04 -2.47 -8.14
C ARG A 76 -15.74 -3.00 -8.67
N ALA A 77 -14.85 -3.40 -7.81
CA ALA A 77 -13.57 -3.95 -8.23
C ALA A 77 -13.32 -5.22 -7.44
N ALA A 78 -12.59 -6.12 -8.02
CA ALA A 78 -12.22 -7.34 -7.31
C ALA A 78 -11.18 -7.00 -6.27
N THR A 79 -11.13 -7.76 -5.20
CA THR A 79 -10.15 -7.56 -4.15
C THR A 79 -8.78 -7.99 -4.67
N VAL A 80 -7.77 -7.19 -4.39
CA VAL A 80 -6.41 -7.47 -4.84
C VAL A 80 -5.51 -7.65 -3.62
N ASP A 81 -4.81 -8.76 -3.57
CA ASP A 81 -3.85 -9.03 -2.49
C ASP A 81 -2.44 -8.93 -3.02
N ARG A 82 -1.57 -8.26 -2.30
CA ARG A 82 -0.17 -8.13 -2.66
C ARG A 82 0.71 -8.42 -1.45
N SER A 83 1.71 -9.20 -1.65
CA SER A 83 2.68 -9.49 -0.59
C SER A 83 3.73 -8.42 -0.53
N VAL A 84 4.17 -8.10 0.66
CA VAL A 84 5.20 -7.08 0.83
C VAL A 84 6.03 -7.44 2.04
N VAL A 85 7.29 -7.05 2.03
CA VAL A 85 8.18 -7.28 3.17
C VAL A 85 8.53 -5.92 3.74
N ALA A 86 8.34 -5.76 5.04
CA ALA A 86 8.70 -4.53 5.75
C ALA A 86 10.00 -4.76 6.48
N ALA A 87 10.87 -3.79 6.47
CA ALA A 87 12.16 -3.88 7.16
C ALA A 87 12.49 -2.54 7.78
N ILE A 88 13.02 -2.58 8.98
CA ILE A 88 13.44 -1.35 9.65
C ILE A 88 14.49 -0.67 8.78
N GLY A 89 14.36 0.61 8.63
CA GLY A 89 15.29 1.38 7.82
C GLY A 89 14.96 1.36 6.34
N SER A 90 13.78 0.85 5.99
CA SER A 90 13.43 0.70 4.59
C SER A 90 12.01 1.13 4.35
N VAL A 91 11.73 1.55 3.14
CA VAL A 91 10.39 1.93 2.73
C VAL A 91 9.99 0.99 1.60
N ALA A 92 8.96 0.21 1.79
CA ALA A 92 8.43 -0.63 0.72
C ALA A 92 7.40 0.21 -0.02
N ASP A 93 7.71 0.57 -1.26
CA ASP A 93 6.86 1.45 -2.04
C ASP A 93 6.25 0.64 -3.17
N ILE A 94 4.93 0.57 -3.24
CA ILE A 94 4.29 -0.35 -4.13
C ILE A 94 3.11 0.29 -4.84
N GLU A 95 2.91 -0.06 -6.08
CA GLU A 95 1.75 0.39 -6.81
C GLU A 95 0.78 -0.78 -6.93
N ILE A 96 -0.47 -0.60 -6.54
CA ILE A 96 -1.48 -1.64 -6.62
C ILE A 96 -2.46 -1.24 -7.72
N ASP A 97 -2.39 -1.91 -8.85
CA ASP A 97 -3.26 -1.62 -9.98
C ASP A 97 -4.43 -2.57 -9.92
N LEU A 98 -5.62 -2.05 -9.69
CA LEU A 98 -6.80 -2.88 -9.56
C LEU A 98 -7.16 -3.57 -10.88
N ALA A 99 -6.69 -3.04 -11.97
CA ALA A 99 -6.94 -3.65 -13.26
C ALA A 99 -6.07 -4.89 -13.50
N ASP A 100 -5.03 -5.08 -12.68
CA ASP A 100 -4.17 -6.22 -12.85
C ASP A 100 -4.74 -7.43 -12.19
N VAL A 101 -5.86 -7.45 -11.71
CA VAL A 101 -6.40 -8.54 -11.10
C VAL A 101 -6.63 -9.50 -12.13
N ALA A 102 -6.11 -10.50 -11.99
CA ALA A 102 -6.18 -11.47 -12.88
C ALA A 102 -7.45 -11.83 -13.10
N VAL A 103 -7.81 -11.69 -13.95
CA VAL A 103 -8.93 -11.97 -14.20
C VAL A 103 -9.08 -13.18 -14.32
N SER A 104 -8.42 -13.76 -14.32
CA SER A 104 -8.45 -14.94 -14.39
C SER A 104 -9.51 -15.42 -14.61
N ALA A 105 -9.80 -15.10 -14.97
CA ALA A 105 -10.63 -15.64 -15.22
C ALA A 105 -10.90 -16.52 -15.25
#